data_ef798a04b62bb4a947ac81268bcad59b
#
_entry.id   ef798a04b62bb4a947ac81268bcad59b
#
_cell.length_a   1.000
_cell.length_b   1.000
_cell.length_c   1.000
_cell.angle_alpha   90.00
_cell.angle_beta   90.00
_cell.angle_gamma   90.00
#
_symmetry.space_group_name_H-M   'P 1'
#
loop_
_entity.id
_entity.type
_entity.pdbx_description
1 polymer ?
#
loop_
_entity_poly.entity_id
_entity_poly.type
_entity_poly.pdbx_seq_one_letter_code
_entity_poly.pdbx_strand_id
1 'polypeptide(L)'
;MTAYKGKQGTEIRSDRVEITRIEKVNFVSEVYRQLRQMIVSGTWEEGSKIASENELAKTFHVSRVVIREALQMLRTEKLIVTRQGLGSFVANPNNFIHPDKSLQLSVESYQHFVEFRNAVEISAIKLSVNTATEEDFAQVQACIDQMDSSKEDVVSYSEADYNYHLAVIRCAHNEFLERAMQANQNAVTSVLQEMNSLPKSQRYGVTTHIEIFEDMKNKRVKKIISDYDRMAKYNLARLSEFFADSQKNH
;
A
#
# COMPACT_ATOMS: atom_id res chain seq x y z
N MET A 1 -20.23 -78.73 -9.48
CA MET A 1 -19.21 -79.05 -8.49
C MET A 1 -18.42 -77.78 -8.29
N THR A 2 -18.32 -77.10 -7.30
CA THR A 2 -18.54 -77.20 -5.86
C THR A 2 -18.85 -75.81 -5.34
N ALA A 3 -19.98 -75.67 -4.66
CA ALA A 3 -20.35 -74.41 -4.02
C ALA A 3 -19.38 -74.09 -2.86
N TYR A 4 -18.90 -72.89 -2.78
CA TYR A 4 -18.28 -72.37 -1.54
C TYR A 4 -19.22 -71.28 -0.99
N LYS A 5 -19.93 -71.65 0.07
CA LYS A 5 -20.60 -70.71 0.96
C LYS A 5 -19.53 -70.00 1.79
N GLY A 6 -19.31 -68.72 1.55
CA GLY A 6 -18.47 -67.86 2.35
C GLY A 6 -19.29 -66.73 2.95
N LYS A 7 -19.45 -66.81 4.23
CA LYS A 7 -19.78 -65.86 5.27
C LYS A 7 -20.30 -64.49 4.88
N GLN A 8 -21.47 -64.16 5.40
CA GLN A 8 -22.06 -62.83 5.47
C GLN A 8 -21.08 -61.84 6.04
N GLY A 9 -20.45 -61.05 5.20
CA GLY A 9 -19.79 -59.80 5.58
C GLY A 9 -20.90 -58.76 5.76
N THR A 10 -20.94 -58.17 6.92
CA THR A 10 -21.81 -57.06 7.26
C THR A 10 -21.52 -55.95 6.27
N GLU A 11 -22.39 -55.71 5.31
CA GLU A 11 -22.43 -54.47 4.51
C GLU A 11 -22.63 -53.35 5.52
N ILE A 12 -21.60 -52.57 5.74
CA ILE A 12 -21.75 -51.26 6.35
C ILE A 12 -22.46 -50.40 5.31
N ARG A 13 -23.79 -50.30 5.46
CA ARG A 13 -24.58 -49.37 4.64
C ARG A 13 -24.09 -47.97 4.92
N SER A 14 -23.47 -47.35 3.91
CA SER A 14 -23.02 -45.94 3.91
C SER A 14 -24.19 -44.94 3.84
N ASP A 15 -25.41 -45.42 3.92
CA ASP A 15 -26.63 -44.61 3.62
C ASP A 15 -27.19 -43.87 4.85
N ARG A 16 -26.47 -43.80 5.97
CA ARG A 16 -26.99 -43.16 7.19
C ARG A 16 -26.16 -41.98 7.74
N VAL A 17 -25.09 -41.61 7.08
CA VAL A 17 -24.39 -40.36 7.39
C VAL A 17 -24.28 -39.54 6.11
N GLU A 18 -25.23 -38.67 5.91
CA GLU A 18 -25.06 -37.57 4.97
C GLU A 18 -23.95 -36.70 5.55
N ILE A 19 -22.70 -36.96 5.14
CA ILE A 19 -21.59 -36.06 5.40
C ILE A 19 -21.82 -34.86 4.49
N THR A 20 -22.55 -33.89 4.97
CA THR A 20 -22.64 -32.58 4.36
C THR A 20 -21.26 -32.00 4.33
N ARG A 21 -20.75 -31.72 3.15
CA ARG A 21 -19.46 -31.04 2.96
C ARG A 21 -19.51 -29.74 3.76
N ILE A 22 -18.81 -29.69 4.88
CA ILE A 22 -18.61 -28.43 5.63
C ILE A 22 -17.85 -27.54 4.66
N GLU A 23 -18.48 -26.48 4.16
CA GLU A 23 -17.74 -25.42 3.50
C GLU A 23 -16.72 -24.93 4.51
N LYS A 24 -15.47 -25.11 4.14
CA LYS A 24 -14.34 -24.78 5.01
C LYS A 24 -14.33 -23.26 5.12
N VAL A 25 -15.05 -22.70 6.09
CA VAL A 25 -14.86 -21.31 6.49
C VAL A 25 -13.40 -21.21 6.83
N ASN A 26 -12.65 -20.44 6.06
CA ASN A 26 -11.22 -20.28 6.30
C ASN A 26 -11.06 -19.33 7.50
N PHE A 27 -11.20 -19.89 8.70
CA PHE A 27 -11.08 -19.17 9.96
C PHE A 27 -9.75 -18.37 10.05
N VAL A 28 -8.69 -18.89 9.44
CA VAL A 28 -7.39 -18.20 9.39
C VAL A 28 -7.51 -16.88 8.62
N SER A 29 -8.10 -16.93 7.43
CA SER A 29 -8.29 -15.73 6.60
C SER A 29 -9.22 -14.72 7.25
N GLU A 30 -10.27 -15.17 7.93
CA GLU A 30 -11.22 -14.27 8.58
C GLU A 30 -10.59 -13.60 9.82
N VAL A 31 -9.89 -14.35 10.67
CA VAL A 31 -9.15 -13.80 11.82
C VAL A 31 -8.07 -12.83 11.33
N TYR A 32 -7.28 -13.23 10.34
CA TYR A 32 -6.26 -12.37 9.73
C TYR A 32 -6.87 -11.06 9.22
N ARG A 33 -7.98 -11.11 8.47
CA ARG A 33 -8.66 -9.93 7.93
C ARG A 33 -9.09 -8.96 9.03
N GLN A 34 -9.69 -9.47 10.11
CA GLN A 34 -10.14 -8.64 11.22
C GLN A 34 -8.97 -8.01 11.98
N LEU A 35 -7.94 -8.80 12.31
CA LEU A 35 -6.75 -8.30 13.00
C LEU A 35 -6.02 -7.25 12.13
N ARG A 36 -5.90 -7.51 10.83
CA ARG A 36 -5.30 -6.56 9.88
C ARG A 36 -6.09 -5.25 9.84
N GLN A 37 -7.41 -5.32 9.83
CA GLN A 37 -8.25 -4.12 9.82
C GLN A 37 -8.07 -3.30 11.09
N MET A 38 -7.94 -3.92 12.27
CA MET A 38 -7.70 -3.21 13.54
C MET A 38 -6.36 -2.46 13.53
N ILE A 39 -5.34 -3.01 12.87
CA ILE A 39 -4.03 -2.35 12.71
C ILE A 39 -4.13 -1.20 11.70
N VAL A 40 -4.68 -1.47 10.51
CA VAL A 40 -4.74 -0.48 9.42
C VAL A 40 -5.67 0.70 9.74
N SER A 41 -6.76 0.46 10.48
CA SER A 41 -7.67 1.53 10.93
C SER A 41 -7.12 2.35 12.11
N GLY A 42 -5.94 1.99 12.66
CA GLY A 42 -5.39 2.64 13.85
C GLY A 42 -6.12 2.29 15.15
N THR A 43 -7.09 1.37 15.15
CA THR A 43 -7.74 0.88 16.38
C THR A 43 -6.72 0.27 17.34
N TRP A 44 -5.72 -0.41 16.79
CA TRP A 44 -4.52 -0.80 17.53
C TRP A 44 -3.38 0.15 17.16
N GLU A 45 -2.98 0.94 18.13
CA GLU A 45 -1.93 1.93 17.97
C GLU A 45 -0.57 1.26 17.72
N GLU A 46 0.30 1.94 16.99
CA GLU A 46 1.68 1.54 16.79
C GLU A 46 2.40 1.29 18.13
N GLY A 47 3.20 0.24 18.18
CA GLY A 47 3.93 -0.16 19.39
C GLY A 47 3.05 -0.78 20.48
N SER A 48 1.72 -0.79 20.31
CA SER A 48 0.83 -1.43 21.26
C SER A 48 1.05 -2.94 21.29
N LYS A 49 0.95 -3.52 22.47
CA LYS A 49 1.08 -4.96 22.67
C LYS A 49 -0.20 -5.66 22.22
N ILE A 50 -0.05 -6.65 21.35
CA ILE A 50 -1.15 -7.51 20.92
C ILE A 50 -1.46 -8.53 22.00
N ALA A 51 -2.74 -8.84 22.18
CA ALA A 51 -3.19 -9.89 23.08
C ALA A 51 -2.52 -11.23 22.75
N SER A 52 -2.29 -12.06 23.75
CA SER A 52 -1.64 -13.37 23.58
C SER A 52 -2.44 -14.30 22.67
N GLU A 53 -1.78 -15.29 22.07
CA GLU A 53 -2.45 -16.34 21.26
C GLU A 53 -3.62 -16.99 22.03
N ASN A 54 -3.49 -17.16 23.35
CA ASN A 54 -4.54 -17.75 24.19
C ASN A 54 -5.75 -16.82 24.35
N GLU A 55 -5.52 -15.52 24.55
CA GLU A 55 -6.57 -14.52 24.66
C GLU A 55 -7.31 -14.36 23.35
N LEU A 56 -6.56 -14.22 22.23
CA LEU A 56 -7.15 -14.13 20.89
C LEU A 56 -7.96 -15.38 20.55
N ALA A 57 -7.47 -16.59 20.87
CA ALA A 57 -8.18 -17.82 20.61
C ALA A 57 -9.53 -17.88 21.37
N LYS A 58 -9.57 -17.36 22.60
CA LYS A 58 -10.81 -17.23 23.37
C LYS A 58 -11.75 -16.19 22.77
N THR A 59 -11.22 -15.02 22.39
CA THR A 59 -12.02 -13.91 21.84
C THR A 59 -12.65 -14.27 20.49
N PHE A 60 -11.88 -14.91 19.60
CA PHE A 60 -12.35 -15.33 18.27
C PHE A 60 -13.08 -16.67 18.26
N HIS A 61 -13.12 -17.38 19.40
CA HIS A 61 -13.69 -18.75 19.52
C HIS A 61 -13.10 -19.74 18.49
N VAL A 62 -11.79 -19.67 18.27
CA VAL A 62 -11.04 -20.54 17.35
C VAL A 62 -9.87 -21.23 18.05
N SER A 63 -9.28 -22.22 17.37
CA SER A 63 -8.09 -22.88 17.91
C SER A 63 -6.86 -21.96 17.91
N ARG A 64 -5.92 -22.21 18.81
CA ARG A 64 -4.63 -21.50 18.85
C ARG A 64 -3.83 -21.64 17.54
N VAL A 65 -4.02 -22.76 16.82
CA VAL A 65 -3.37 -22.97 15.52
C VAL A 65 -3.85 -21.92 14.51
N VAL A 66 -5.16 -21.67 14.44
CA VAL A 66 -5.76 -20.64 13.57
C VAL A 66 -5.19 -19.26 13.90
N ILE A 67 -5.12 -18.90 15.20
CA ILE A 67 -4.54 -17.62 15.63
C ILE A 67 -3.07 -17.52 15.22
N ARG A 68 -2.29 -18.58 15.44
CA ARG A 68 -0.85 -18.59 15.11
C ARG A 68 -0.61 -18.41 13.62
N GLU A 69 -1.40 -19.05 12.77
CA GLU A 69 -1.33 -18.89 11.31
C GLU A 69 -1.72 -17.47 10.90
N ALA A 70 -2.79 -16.91 11.43
CA ALA A 70 -3.20 -15.53 11.17
C ALA A 70 -2.12 -14.51 11.60
N LEU A 71 -1.55 -14.68 12.81
CA LEU A 71 -0.44 -13.86 13.28
C LEU A 71 0.82 -14.05 12.44
N GLN A 72 1.06 -15.26 11.90
CA GLN A 72 2.17 -15.49 10.98
C GLN A 72 1.99 -14.73 9.66
N MET A 73 0.77 -14.65 9.13
CA MET A 73 0.47 -13.82 7.95
C MET A 73 0.75 -12.35 8.24
N LEU A 74 0.30 -11.83 9.40
CA LEU A 74 0.59 -10.44 9.80
C LEU A 74 2.10 -10.19 10.00
N ARG A 75 2.87 -11.18 10.50
CA ARG A 75 4.33 -11.08 10.57
C ARG A 75 4.98 -11.05 9.19
N THR A 76 4.49 -11.87 8.27
CA THR A 76 4.99 -11.89 6.88
C THR A 76 4.73 -10.56 6.20
N GLU A 77 3.58 -9.94 6.45
CA GLU A 77 3.28 -8.57 6.01
C GLU A 77 3.97 -7.50 6.86
N LYS A 78 4.74 -7.92 7.87
CA LYS A 78 5.43 -7.03 8.82
C LYS A 78 4.49 -6.08 9.59
N LEU A 79 3.20 -6.32 9.61
CA LEU A 79 2.23 -5.54 10.39
C LEU A 79 2.40 -5.72 11.90
N ILE A 80 3.09 -6.80 12.31
CA ILE A 80 3.44 -7.04 13.70
C ILE A 80 4.87 -7.54 13.84
N VAL A 81 5.50 -7.24 14.97
CA VAL A 81 6.82 -7.77 15.37
C VAL A 81 6.68 -8.60 16.64
N THR A 82 7.36 -9.74 16.68
CA THR A 82 7.40 -10.56 17.90
C THR A 82 8.73 -10.39 18.60
N ARG A 83 8.70 -10.00 19.89
CA ARG A 83 9.87 -9.91 20.76
C ARG A 83 9.88 -11.11 21.69
N GLN A 84 10.99 -11.84 21.71
CA GLN A 84 11.13 -13.06 22.51
C GLN A 84 10.85 -12.77 23.99
N GLY A 85 9.97 -13.56 24.61
CA GLY A 85 9.55 -13.39 26.00
C GLY A 85 8.61 -12.21 26.29
N LEU A 86 8.44 -11.26 25.38
CA LEU A 86 7.63 -10.07 25.57
C LEU A 86 6.28 -10.13 24.86
N GLY A 87 6.19 -10.89 23.76
CA GLY A 87 4.97 -11.03 22.96
C GLY A 87 5.04 -10.35 21.59
N SER A 88 3.89 -10.19 20.95
CA SER A 88 3.76 -9.52 19.66
C SER A 88 3.28 -8.08 19.85
N PHE A 89 3.76 -7.19 19.01
CA PHE A 89 3.47 -5.75 19.05
C PHE A 89 3.08 -5.30 17.65
N VAL A 90 2.19 -4.33 17.56
CA VAL A 90 1.86 -3.67 16.29
C VAL A 90 3.12 -2.99 15.78
N ALA A 91 3.52 -3.34 14.57
CA ALA A 91 4.63 -2.69 13.90
C ALA A 91 4.15 -1.36 13.32
N ASN A 92 5.06 -0.40 13.21
CA ASN A 92 4.78 0.79 12.42
C ASN A 92 4.66 0.37 10.94
N PRO A 93 3.50 0.48 10.30
CA PRO A 93 3.37 0.15 8.89
C PRO A 93 4.30 1.01 8.01
N ASN A 94 4.75 2.15 8.50
CA ASN A 94 5.71 3.02 7.82
C ASN A 94 7.17 2.58 7.96
N ASN A 95 7.48 1.61 8.84
CA ASN A 95 8.83 1.05 9.03
C ASN A 95 9.22 -0.04 8.04
N PHE A 96 8.46 -0.26 6.96
CA PHE A 96 8.65 -1.40 6.07
C PHE A 96 9.83 -1.31 5.11
N ILE A 97 10.51 -0.18 5.04
CA ILE A 97 11.70 -0.06 4.18
C ILE A 97 12.99 -0.17 4.99
N HIS A 98 12.99 0.20 6.28
CA HIS A 98 14.13 -0.03 7.17
C HIS A 98 13.64 -0.18 8.62
N PRO A 99 13.91 -1.30 9.34
CA PRO A 99 13.55 -1.47 10.75
C PRO A 99 14.22 -0.46 11.71
N ASP A 100 15.20 0.31 11.25
CA ASP A 100 16.01 1.22 12.07
C ASP A 100 16.05 2.68 11.63
N LYS A 101 15.37 3.06 10.55
CA LYS A 101 15.26 4.47 10.16
C LYS A 101 13.90 4.72 9.55
N SER A 102 13.01 5.49 10.21
CA SER A 102 12.08 6.33 9.47
C SER A 102 12.89 6.99 8.34
N LEU A 103 12.38 6.95 7.11
CA LEU A 103 12.95 7.79 6.04
C LEU A 103 12.77 9.24 6.53
N GLN A 104 13.74 9.75 7.31
CA GLN A 104 13.78 11.18 7.57
C GLN A 104 13.97 11.84 6.23
N LEU A 105 13.04 12.72 5.88
CA LEU A 105 13.17 13.50 4.67
C LEU A 105 14.50 14.25 4.73
N SER A 106 15.34 13.97 3.77
CA SER A 106 16.61 14.64 3.54
C SER A 106 16.74 14.95 2.05
N VAL A 107 17.67 15.79 1.69
CA VAL A 107 17.94 16.05 0.27
C VAL A 107 18.29 14.76 -0.47
N GLU A 108 19.08 13.88 0.12
CA GLU A 108 19.48 12.60 -0.47
C GLU A 108 18.30 11.63 -0.60
N SER A 109 17.49 11.44 0.45
CA SER A 109 16.32 10.55 0.40
C SER A 109 15.28 11.03 -0.60
N TYR A 110 15.12 12.37 -0.74
CA TYR A 110 14.26 12.94 -1.77
C TYR A 110 14.80 12.72 -3.19
N GLN A 111 16.12 12.77 -3.40
CA GLN A 111 16.73 12.45 -4.69
C GLN A 111 16.42 11.00 -5.09
N HIS A 112 16.65 10.03 -4.18
CA HIS A 112 16.31 8.63 -4.44
C HIS A 112 14.81 8.41 -4.72
N PHE A 113 13.94 9.14 -4.02
CA PHE A 113 12.51 9.13 -4.28
C PHE A 113 12.16 9.63 -5.69
N VAL A 114 12.77 10.74 -6.13
CA VAL A 114 12.59 11.27 -7.48
C VAL A 114 13.11 10.30 -8.54
N GLU A 115 14.26 9.68 -8.32
CA GLU A 115 14.83 8.68 -9.23
C GLU A 115 13.89 7.48 -9.39
N PHE A 116 13.37 6.95 -8.27
CA PHE A 116 12.38 5.86 -8.29
C PHE A 116 11.13 6.27 -9.08
N ARG A 117 10.52 7.41 -8.73
CA ARG A 117 9.32 7.89 -9.40
C ARG A 117 9.54 8.09 -10.90
N ASN A 118 10.62 8.75 -11.29
CA ASN A 118 10.95 8.99 -12.69
C ASN A 118 11.12 7.66 -13.46
N ALA A 119 11.78 6.66 -12.87
CA ALA A 119 11.95 5.36 -13.48
C ALA A 119 10.61 4.67 -13.79
N VAL A 120 9.66 4.74 -12.86
CA VAL A 120 8.35 4.09 -13.00
C VAL A 120 7.39 4.94 -13.85
N GLU A 121 7.20 6.21 -13.49
CA GLU A 121 6.19 7.07 -14.10
C GLU A 121 6.54 7.48 -15.53
N ILE A 122 7.77 7.87 -15.82
CA ILE A 122 8.18 8.24 -17.18
C ILE A 122 8.11 7.03 -18.12
N SER A 123 8.42 5.81 -17.60
CA SER A 123 8.24 4.59 -18.37
C SER A 123 6.76 4.32 -18.66
N ALA A 124 5.89 4.50 -17.67
CA ALA A 124 4.44 4.38 -17.86
C ALA A 124 3.89 5.41 -18.85
N ILE A 125 4.28 6.68 -18.74
CA ILE A 125 3.86 7.75 -19.64
C ILE A 125 4.26 7.46 -21.09
N LYS A 126 5.46 6.93 -21.34
CA LYS A 126 5.87 6.54 -22.67
C LYS A 126 5.00 5.44 -23.29
N LEU A 127 4.57 4.47 -22.47
CA LEU A 127 3.68 3.40 -22.88
C LEU A 127 2.24 3.91 -23.08
N SER A 128 1.76 4.79 -22.21
CA SER A 128 0.38 5.30 -22.21
C SER A 128 0.00 6.03 -23.50
N VAL A 129 0.96 6.54 -24.25
CA VAL A 129 0.73 7.15 -25.58
C VAL A 129 -0.07 6.25 -26.53
N ASN A 130 0.10 4.92 -26.37
CA ASN A 130 -0.56 3.92 -27.23
C ASN A 130 -1.61 3.11 -26.50
N THR A 131 -1.69 3.15 -25.17
CA THR A 131 -2.52 2.27 -24.35
C THR A 131 -3.62 3.00 -23.59
N ALA A 132 -3.42 4.30 -23.26
CA ALA A 132 -4.37 5.05 -22.45
C ALA A 132 -5.73 5.21 -23.16
N THR A 133 -6.80 5.03 -22.40
CA THR A 133 -8.19 5.17 -22.82
C THR A 133 -8.81 6.44 -22.24
N GLU A 134 -9.99 6.84 -22.72
CA GLU A 134 -10.76 7.94 -22.14
C GLU A 134 -11.17 7.67 -20.69
N GLU A 135 -11.39 6.41 -20.32
CA GLU A 135 -11.70 6.00 -18.95
C GLU A 135 -10.47 6.21 -18.02
N ASP A 136 -9.27 5.85 -18.48
CA ASP A 136 -8.03 6.15 -17.74
C ASP A 136 -7.87 7.64 -17.51
N PHE A 137 -8.10 8.47 -18.54
CA PHE A 137 -8.02 9.91 -18.39
C PHE A 137 -9.09 10.48 -17.45
N ALA A 138 -10.28 9.91 -17.43
CA ALA A 138 -11.32 10.27 -16.45
C ALA A 138 -10.87 9.97 -15.01
N GLN A 139 -10.16 8.86 -14.77
CA GLN A 139 -9.60 8.53 -13.45
C GLN A 139 -8.49 9.50 -13.04
N VAL A 140 -7.59 9.87 -13.95
CA VAL A 140 -6.55 10.87 -13.69
C VAL A 140 -7.18 12.23 -13.33
N GLN A 141 -8.22 12.65 -14.08
CA GLN A 141 -8.94 13.90 -13.79
C GLN A 141 -9.59 13.87 -12.41
N ALA A 142 -10.26 12.75 -12.05
CA ALA A 142 -10.87 12.61 -10.72
C ALA A 142 -9.85 12.75 -9.58
N CYS A 143 -8.62 12.25 -9.75
CA CYS A 143 -7.56 12.43 -8.77
C CYS A 143 -7.12 13.91 -8.67
N ILE A 144 -7.03 14.63 -9.79
CA ILE A 144 -6.73 16.08 -9.81
C ILE A 144 -7.83 16.85 -9.06
N ASP A 145 -9.09 16.55 -9.32
CA ASP A 145 -10.23 17.20 -8.66
C ASP A 145 -10.23 16.95 -7.15
N GLN A 146 -9.85 15.73 -6.74
CA GLN A 146 -9.69 15.39 -5.34
C GLN A 146 -8.53 16.16 -4.69
N MET A 147 -7.39 16.28 -5.36
CA MET A 147 -6.26 17.09 -4.87
C MET A 147 -6.71 18.55 -4.71
N ASP A 148 -7.43 19.11 -5.70
CA ASP A 148 -7.89 20.50 -5.67
C ASP A 148 -8.84 20.75 -4.49
N SER A 149 -9.73 19.82 -4.19
CA SER A 149 -10.68 19.92 -3.08
C SER A 149 -10.04 19.68 -1.70
N SER A 150 -8.87 19.03 -1.63
CA SER A 150 -8.19 18.63 -0.39
C SER A 150 -7.04 19.55 0.02
N LYS A 151 -6.85 20.71 -0.63
CA LYS A 151 -5.68 21.61 -0.45
C LYS A 151 -5.43 22.07 0.99
N GLU A 152 -6.47 22.13 1.80
CA GLU A 152 -6.37 22.61 3.19
C GLU A 152 -6.00 21.48 4.18
N ASP A 153 -6.04 20.21 3.74
CA ASP A 153 -5.66 19.05 4.53
C ASP A 153 -4.50 18.29 3.87
N VAL A 154 -3.30 18.42 4.45
CA VAL A 154 -2.07 17.81 3.93
C VAL A 154 -2.18 16.31 3.77
N VAL A 155 -2.86 15.61 4.68
CA VAL A 155 -2.98 14.15 4.64
C VAL A 155 -3.84 13.74 3.45
N SER A 156 -5.06 14.26 3.37
CA SER A 156 -5.98 13.95 2.26
C SER A 156 -5.42 14.40 0.90
N TYR A 157 -4.72 15.55 0.88
CA TYR A 157 -4.05 16.02 -0.32
C TYR A 157 -2.95 15.04 -0.78
N SER A 158 -2.13 14.56 0.14
CA SER A 158 -1.02 13.67 -0.20
C SER A 158 -1.50 12.26 -0.61
N GLU A 159 -2.62 11.81 -0.08
CA GLU A 159 -3.28 10.59 -0.55
C GLU A 159 -3.81 10.76 -1.99
N ALA A 160 -4.44 11.90 -2.29
CA ALA A 160 -4.91 12.23 -3.63
C ALA A 160 -3.75 12.40 -4.62
N ASP A 161 -2.63 12.99 -4.19
CA ASP A 161 -1.38 13.13 -4.93
C ASP A 161 -0.79 11.75 -5.28
N TYR A 162 -0.70 10.84 -4.32
CA TYR A 162 -0.30 9.45 -4.57
C TYR A 162 -1.24 8.77 -5.59
N ASN A 163 -2.55 8.93 -5.43
CA ASN A 163 -3.54 8.34 -6.32
C ASN A 163 -3.44 8.88 -7.74
N TYR A 164 -3.12 10.18 -7.90
CA TYR A 164 -2.83 10.78 -9.20
C TYR A 164 -1.65 10.05 -9.89
N HIS A 165 -0.53 9.90 -9.20
CA HIS A 165 0.64 9.22 -9.76
C HIS A 165 0.35 7.77 -10.11
N LEU A 166 -0.42 7.07 -9.28
CA LEU A 166 -0.85 5.70 -9.56
C LEU A 166 -1.78 5.64 -10.78
N ALA A 167 -2.72 6.59 -10.93
CA ALA A 167 -3.62 6.67 -12.09
C ALA A 167 -2.84 6.92 -13.38
N VAL A 168 -1.84 7.81 -13.35
CA VAL A 168 -0.92 8.03 -14.49
C VAL A 168 -0.20 6.74 -14.90
N ILE A 169 0.28 5.97 -13.92
CA ILE A 169 0.95 4.68 -14.19
C ILE A 169 -0.03 3.67 -14.79
N ARG A 170 -1.27 3.62 -14.32
CA ARG A 170 -2.32 2.73 -14.85
C ARG A 170 -2.63 2.95 -16.31
N CYS A 171 -2.52 4.17 -16.81
CA CYS A 171 -2.66 4.48 -18.24
C CYS A 171 -1.72 3.65 -19.15
N ALA A 172 -0.64 3.10 -18.59
CA ALA A 172 0.28 2.23 -19.33
C ALA A 172 -0.24 0.79 -19.50
N HIS A 173 -1.27 0.38 -18.78
CA HIS A 173 -1.79 -0.98 -18.71
C HIS A 173 -0.69 -2.03 -18.46
N ASN A 174 0.32 -1.66 -17.64
CA ASN A 174 1.47 -2.49 -17.29
C ASN A 174 1.43 -2.81 -15.78
N GLU A 175 1.01 -4.04 -15.45
CA GLU A 175 0.86 -4.48 -14.06
C GLU A 175 2.16 -4.45 -13.24
N PHE A 176 3.33 -4.59 -13.87
CA PHE A 176 4.60 -4.55 -13.15
C PHE A 176 4.95 -3.13 -12.70
N LEU A 177 4.68 -2.10 -13.51
CA LEU A 177 4.86 -0.71 -13.12
C LEU A 177 3.87 -0.32 -12.02
N GLU A 178 2.61 -0.73 -12.13
CA GLU A 178 1.60 -0.50 -11.10
C GLU A 178 2.00 -1.15 -9.77
N ARG A 179 2.38 -2.42 -9.79
CA ARG A 179 2.82 -3.16 -8.60
C ARG A 179 4.08 -2.55 -7.97
N ALA A 180 5.02 -2.04 -8.77
CA ALA A 180 6.21 -1.35 -8.24
C ALA A 180 5.82 -0.11 -7.42
N MET A 181 4.87 0.69 -7.90
CA MET A 181 4.35 1.85 -7.16
C MET A 181 3.59 1.42 -5.91
N GLN A 182 2.68 0.46 -6.02
CA GLN A 182 1.88 -0.05 -4.89
C GLN A 182 2.74 -0.67 -3.79
N ALA A 183 3.79 -1.42 -4.14
CA ALA A 183 4.73 -2.00 -3.18
C ALA A 183 5.46 -0.94 -2.34
N ASN A 184 5.58 0.28 -2.85
CA ASN A 184 6.25 1.41 -2.19
C ASN A 184 5.25 2.48 -1.69
N GLN A 185 3.93 2.19 -1.67
CA GLN A 185 2.89 3.15 -1.33
C GLN A 185 3.18 3.94 -0.06
N ASN A 186 3.47 3.26 1.04
CA ASN A 186 3.69 3.91 2.33
C ASN A 186 4.89 4.87 2.31
N ALA A 187 6.00 4.46 1.68
CA ALA A 187 7.19 5.30 1.54
C ALA A 187 6.92 6.52 0.67
N VAL A 188 6.27 6.31 -0.47
CA VAL A 188 5.90 7.39 -1.40
C VAL A 188 4.96 8.38 -0.71
N THR A 189 3.88 7.91 -0.07
CA THR A 189 2.92 8.77 0.63
C THR A 189 3.58 9.54 1.78
N SER A 190 4.49 8.91 2.54
CA SER A 190 5.23 9.59 3.61
C SER A 190 6.08 10.76 3.07
N VAL A 191 6.84 10.54 1.99
CA VAL A 191 7.62 11.62 1.35
C VAL A 191 6.72 12.71 0.80
N LEU A 192 5.59 12.34 0.17
CA LEU A 192 4.61 13.31 -0.33
C LEU A 192 4.02 14.16 0.81
N GLN A 193 3.66 13.56 1.95
CA GLN A 193 3.14 14.28 3.11
C GLN A 193 4.15 15.31 3.63
N GLU A 194 5.41 14.93 3.79
CA GLU A 194 6.45 15.85 4.23
C GLU A 194 6.69 16.97 3.21
N MET A 195 6.76 16.65 1.91
CA MET A 195 6.91 17.65 0.85
C MET A 195 5.69 18.58 0.74
N ASN A 196 4.49 18.05 0.88
CA ASN A 196 3.24 18.80 0.78
C ASN A 196 2.96 19.63 2.05
N SER A 197 3.61 19.35 3.17
CA SER A 197 3.57 20.21 4.36
C SER A 197 4.38 21.50 4.21
N LEU A 198 5.32 21.55 3.24
CA LEU A 198 6.08 22.76 2.96
C LEU A 198 5.19 23.87 2.39
N PRO A 199 5.41 25.15 2.76
CA PRO A 199 4.57 26.27 2.32
C PRO A 199 4.40 26.33 0.80
N LYS A 200 3.18 26.55 0.31
CA LYS A 200 2.81 26.69 -1.11
C LYS A 200 2.97 25.42 -1.97
N SER A 201 3.26 24.26 -1.39
CA SER A 201 3.43 23.00 -2.12
C SER A 201 2.19 22.60 -2.90
N GLN A 202 1.04 22.55 -2.23
CA GLN A 202 -0.20 22.01 -2.80
C GLN A 202 -0.65 22.81 -4.03
N ARG A 203 -0.58 24.15 -3.97
CA ARG A 203 -0.97 24.98 -5.12
C ARG A 203 -0.06 24.76 -6.33
N TYR A 204 1.25 24.69 -6.12
CA TYR A 204 2.20 24.39 -7.18
C TYR A 204 2.03 22.98 -7.74
N GLY A 205 1.81 22.00 -6.88
CA GLY A 205 1.57 20.60 -7.25
C GLY A 205 0.36 20.47 -8.18
N VAL A 206 -0.82 20.93 -7.77
CA VAL A 206 -2.05 20.83 -8.59
C VAL A 206 -1.86 21.44 -9.97
N THR A 207 -1.27 22.65 -10.05
CA THR A 207 -1.05 23.31 -11.35
C THR A 207 -0.15 22.48 -12.26
N THR A 208 0.94 21.93 -11.72
CA THR A 208 1.87 21.12 -12.50
C THR A 208 1.24 19.77 -12.93
N HIS A 209 0.43 19.16 -12.08
CA HIS A 209 -0.28 17.90 -12.43
C HIS A 209 -1.31 18.13 -13.55
N ILE A 210 -2.03 19.26 -13.53
CA ILE A 210 -2.92 19.65 -14.63
C ILE A 210 -2.13 19.83 -15.95
N GLU A 211 -0.99 20.53 -15.92
CA GLU A 211 -0.13 20.72 -17.11
C GLU A 211 0.34 19.36 -17.66
N ILE A 212 0.84 18.47 -16.80
CA ILE A 212 1.28 17.13 -17.20
C ILE A 212 0.13 16.34 -17.81
N PHE A 213 -1.05 16.38 -17.19
CA PHE A 213 -2.22 15.64 -17.69
C PHE A 213 -2.66 16.14 -19.06
N GLU A 214 -2.70 17.46 -19.28
CA GLU A 214 -2.98 18.04 -20.60
C GLU A 214 -1.93 17.61 -21.65
N ASP A 215 -0.66 17.53 -21.24
CA ASP A 215 0.41 17.06 -22.13
C ASP A 215 0.31 15.54 -22.41
N MET A 216 -0.19 14.75 -21.47
CA MET A 216 -0.48 13.32 -21.70
C MET A 216 -1.57 13.13 -22.77
N LYS A 217 -2.70 13.86 -22.65
CA LYS A 217 -3.78 13.83 -23.66
C LYS A 217 -3.28 14.24 -25.05
N ASN A 218 -2.35 15.18 -25.09
CA ASN A 218 -1.75 15.68 -26.33
C ASN A 218 -0.49 14.89 -26.77
N LYS A 219 -0.13 13.80 -26.08
CA LYS A 219 1.00 12.91 -26.36
C LYS A 219 2.37 13.63 -26.39
N ARG A 220 2.53 14.70 -25.58
CA ARG A 220 3.74 15.54 -25.54
C ARG A 220 4.79 15.02 -24.59
N VAL A 221 5.20 13.77 -24.75
CA VAL A 221 6.10 13.04 -23.82
C VAL A 221 7.38 13.81 -23.48
N LYS A 222 8.03 14.45 -24.47
CA LYS A 222 9.26 15.22 -24.23
C LYS A 222 9.04 16.39 -23.28
N LYS A 223 7.89 17.07 -23.40
CA LYS A 223 7.51 18.16 -22.52
C LYS A 223 7.23 17.66 -21.11
N ILE A 224 6.50 16.55 -20.96
CA ILE A 224 6.24 15.91 -19.67
C ILE A 224 7.56 15.59 -18.95
N ILE A 225 8.54 14.99 -19.63
CA ILE A 225 9.86 14.67 -19.03
C ILE A 225 10.52 15.97 -18.52
N SER A 226 10.48 17.04 -19.30
CA SER A 226 11.01 18.36 -18.90
C SER A 226 10.28 18.94 -17.67
N ASP A 227 8.98 18.72 -17.57
CA ASP A 227 8.17 19.20 -16.44
C ASP A 227 8.49 18.39 -15.15
N TYR A 228 8.70 17.08 -15.25
CA TYR A 228 9.18 16.25 -14.14
C TYR A 228 10.55 16.72 -13.62
N ASP A 229 11.49 17.01 -14.52
CA ASP A 229 12.82 17.51 -14.16
C ASP A 229 12.72 18.91 -13.50
N ARG A 230 11.86 19.79 -14.02
CA ARG A 230 11.61 21.13 -13.46
C ARG A 230 11.03 21.02 -12.04
N MET A 231 10.03 20.15 -11.85
CA MET A 231 9.39 19.92 -10.56
C MET A 231 10.37 19.35 -9.54
N ALA A 232 11.18 18.38 -9.93
CA ALA A 232 12.21 17.80 -9.08
C ALA A 232 13.22 18.84 -8.61
N LYS A 233 13.73 19.67 -9.51
CA LYS A 233 14.67 20.76 -9.18
C LYS A 233 14.04 21.81 -8.26
N TYR A 234 12.81 22.20 -8.53
CA TYR A 234 12.08 23.14 -7.68
C TYR A 234 11.91 22.62 -6.25
N ASN A 235 11.48 21.37 -6.12
CA ASN A 235 11.27 20.74 -4.81
C ASN A 235 12.59 20.52 -4.05
N LEU A 236 13.66 20.13 -4.74
CA LEU A 236 15.00 20.00 -4.13
C LEU A 236 15.51 21.33 -3.59
N ALA A 237 15.36 22.43 -4.35
CA ALA A 237 15.76 23.75 -3.90
C ALA A 237 15.00 24.17 -2.63
N ARG A 238 13.68 23.98 -2.60
CA ARG A 238 12.84 24.30 -1.44
C ARG A 238 13.21 23.47 -0.21
N LEU A 239 13.45 22.16 -0.40
CA LEU A 239 13.86 21.28 0.69
C LEU A 239 15.21 21.71 1.27
N SER A 240 16.17 22.09 0.41
CA SER A 240 17.48 22.59 0.84
C SER A 240 17.36 23.91 1.61
N GLU A 241 16.50 24.83 1.18
CA GLU A 241 16.21 26.09 1.89
C GLU A 241 15.59 25.81 3.27
N PHE A 242 14.60 24.91 3.35
CA PHE A 242 13.95 24.53 4.60
C PHE A 242 14.95 24.00 5.64
N PHE A 243 15.85 23.10 5.24
CA PHE A 243 16.89 22.57 6.15
C PHE A 243 17.94 23.62 6.53
N ALA A 244 18.32 24.53 5.62
CA ALA A 244 19.25 25.60 5.94
C ALA A 244 18.69 26.60 6.96
N ASP A 245 17.41 26.93 6.89
CA ASP A 245 16.74 27.83 7.83
C ASP A 245 16.49 27.15 9.20
N SER A 246 16.21 25.85 9.22
CA SER A 246 16.07 25.08 10.46
C SER A 246 17.38 25.02 11.26
N GLN A 247 18.54 25.02 10.59
CA GLN A 247 19.85 25.02 11.26
C GLN A 247 20.27 26.39 11.81
N LYS A 248 19.70 27.51 11.31
CA LYS A 248 19.99 28.86 11.81
C LYS A 248 19.21 29.22 13.07
N ASN A 249 18.14 28.47 13.36
CA ASN A 249 17.24 28.75 14.50
C ASN A 249 17.53 27.84 15.73
N HIS A 250 18.59 27.06 15.69
CA HIS A 250 19.14 26.28 16.77
C HIS A 250 20.58 26.72 17.10
#